data_f6348955d24ae75d685d1995fbc089da
#
_entry.id   f6348955d24ae75d685d1995fbc089da
#
_cell.length_a   1.000
_cell.length_b   1.000
_cell.length_c   1.000
_cell.angle_alpha   90.00
_cell.angle_beta   90.00
_cell.angle_gamma   90.00
#
_symmetry.space_group_name_H-M   'P 1'
#
loop_
_entity.id
_entity.type
_entity.pdbx_description
1 polymer ?
#
loop_
_entity_poly.entity_id
_entity_poly.type
_entity_poly.pdbx_seq_one_letter_code
_entity_poly.pdbx_strand_id
1 'polypeptide(L)'
;MDEVMRKDLNPLPHPSWSPTSITTDWDDLLEGIDSPQAWMDKREAIHRRFLALIQDEAAPKPPADLEVRVEDRMDEEDYAVERISYQVGDDERAHAYVALPHGSPPKGGYPGVVCLHGTTNWGARQILGLPPLPDDPQSRDYKVANKDFARQLTRRGYVTLSPEHFCAGIRMPPEGPFDTTAFYRKHPRWSAAGKFTYENHLACTVLSNRTEVNADRIGVTGHSLGGQGSIWLAAYDSRIRCAAPSCCAPTFRQNPDPLHWSRAHWYVYFPQLREAFCAGQTISCDFHEMMSLIAPRPLMERFALNDGHPLTQGHRNQLHLKLHDLYRLLGAEEAHAFLVFGDGHSIPGISSACMLAWMDRWLKHDGSPYEDSV
;
A
#
# COMPACT_ATOMS: atom_id res chain seq x y z
N MET A 1 23.80 17.34 11.11
CA MET A 1 22.47 16.92 11.60
C MET A 1 22.75 16.00 12.76
N ASP A 2 22.63 16.55 13.99
CA ASP A 2 23.00 15.85 15.19
C ASP A 2 22.26 14.52 15.28
N GLU A 3 23.02 13.46 15.53
CA GLU A 3 22.55 12.15 15.98
C GLU A 3 21.77 12.33 17.30
N VAL A 4 20.56 12.84 17.19
CA VAL A 4 19.61 12.69 18.28
C VAL A 4 19.44 11.20 18.46
N MET A 5 19.98 10.67 19.54
CA MET A 5 19.97 9.24 19.87
C MET A 5 18.54 8.69 19.79
N ARG A 6 18.17 8.18 18.64
CA ARG A 6 16.94 7.44 18.47
C ARG A 6 17.06 6.17 19.28
N LYS A 7 16.15 5.98 20.21
CA LYS A 7 16.14 4.78 21.03
C LYS A 7 15.97 3.57 20.12
N ASP A 8 16.93 2.66 20.17
CA ASP A 8 16.86 1.41 19.42
C ASP A 8 15.66 0.58 19.90
N LEU A 9 14.74 0.28 18.98
CA LEU A 9 13.55 -0.53 19.23
C LEU A 9 13.84 -2.03 19.06
N ASN A 10 14.95 -2.37 18.40
CA ASN A 10 15.37 -3.72 18.08
C ASN A 10 16.87 -3.88 18.33
N PRO A 11 17.30 -4.05 19.58
CA PRO A 11 18.71 -4.01 19.97
C PRO A 11 19.53 -5.24 19.51
N LEU A 12 18.90 -6.24 18.90
CA LEU A 12 19.61 -7.43 18.41
C LEU A 12 20.61 -7.07 17.33
N PRO A 13 21.76 -7.75 17.29
CA PRO A 13 22.80 -7.48 16.29
C PRO A 13 22.30 -7.76 14.88
N HIS A 14 22.96 -7.13 13.90
CA HIS A 14 22.76 -7.47 12.50
C HIS A 14 23.18 -8.92 12.25
N PRO A 15 22.36 -9.77 11.64
CA PRO A 15 22.69 -11.17 11.42
C PRO A 15 23.79 -11.34 10.39
N SER A 16 24.52 -12.46 10.48
CA SER A 16 25.27 -13.00 9.35
C SER A 16 24.24 -13.58 8.36
N TRP A 17 23.81 -12.76 7.43
CA TRP A 17 22.68 -13.03 6.59
C TRP A 17 22.99 -13.99 5.43
N SER A 18 22.14 -14.97 5.24
CA SER A 18 22.09 -15.77 4.02
C SER A 18 20.69 -15.70 3.41
N PRO A 19 20.52 -15.32 2.14
CA PRO A 19 19.22 -15.29 1.49
C PRO A 19 18.45 -16.62 1.51
N THR A 20 19.18 -17.73 1.64
CA THR A 20 18.63 -19.10 1.70
C THR A 20 18.18 -19.50 3.11
N SER A 21 18.49 -18.73 4.13
CA SER A 21 18.15 -19.06 5.53
C SER A 21 16.71 -18.77 5.91
N ILE A 22 15.99 -17.91 5.13
CA ILE A 22 14.57 -17.66 5.34
C ILE A 22 13.77 -18.68 4.57
N THR A 23 12.94 -19.42 5.27
CA THR A 23 12.00 -20.38 4.70
C THR A 23 10.58 -19.83 4.80
N THR A 24 9.91 -19.78 3.67
CA THR A 24 8.46 -19.49 3.54
C THR A 24 7.89 -20.54 2.61
N ASP A 25 6.61 -20.53 2.30
CA ASP A 25 6.05 -21.45 1.30
C ASP A 25 6.30 -20.96 -0.16
N TRP A 26 7.44 -20.32 -0.38
CA TRP A 26 7.83 -19.73 -1.65
C TRP A 26 7.75 -20.67 -2.85
N ASP A 27 8.23 -21.90 -2.69
CA ASP A 27 8.32 -22.85 -3.79
C ASP A 27 7.04 -23.67 -3.96
N ASP A 28 6.16 -23.66 -2.98
CA ASP A 28 5.00 -24.52 -2.86
C ASP A 28 3.65 -23.80 -2.79
N LEU A 29 3.57 -22.52 -3.20
CA LEU A 29 2.32 -21.74 -3.14
C LEU A 29 1.12 -22.52 -3.72
N LEU A 30 1.33 -23.29 -4.80
CA LEU A 30 0.32 -24.14 -5.44
C LEU A 30 0.59 -25.64 -5.28
N GLU A 31 1.55 -26.07 -4.46
CA GLU A 31 1.78 -27.49 -4.22
C GLU A 31 0.55 -28.16 -3.57
N GLY A 32 0.08 -29.23 -4.21
CA GLY A 32 -1.14 -29.91 -3.79
C GLY A 32 -2.45 -29.15 -4.04
N ILE A 33 -2.40 -28.03 -4.74
CA ILE A 33 -3.55 -27.19 -5.09
C ILE A 33 -3.88 -27.40 -6.57
N ASP A 34 -4.88 -28.21 -6.85
CA ASP A 34 -5.35 -28.58 -8.19
C ASP A 34 -6.74 -28.02 -8.53
N SER A 35 -7.37 -27.33 -7.58
CA SER A 35 -8.72 -26.82 -7.74
C SER A 35 -8.94 -25.50 -7.01
N PRO A 36 -9.90 -24.68 -7.45
CA PRO A 36 -10.30 -23.47 -6.74
C PRO A 36 -10.72 -23.73 -5.28
N GLN A 37 -11.33 -24.88 -4.99
CA GLN A 37 -11.75 -25.23 -3.63
C GLN A 37 -10.55 -25.50 -2.72
N ALA A 38 -9.57 -26.30 -3.19
CA ALA A 38 -8.33 -26.56 -2.46
C ALA A 38 -7.57 -25.25 -2.19
N TRP A 39 -7.60 -24.32 -3.14
CA TRP A 39 -7.05 -22.98 -2.94
C TRP A 39 -7.75 -22.23 -1.81
N MET A 40 -9.08 -22.26 -1.69
CA MET A 40 -9.81 -21.53 -0.66
C MET A 40 -9.39 -21.95 0.75
N ASP A 41 -9.13 -23.24 0.99
CA ASP A 41 -8.66 -23.74 2.28
C ASP A 41 -7.24 -23.23 2.59
N LYS A 42 -6.34 -23.26 1.61
CA LYS A 42 -4.98 -22.71 1.74
C LYS A 42 -5.00 -21.19 1.93
N ARG A 43 -5.83 -20.49 1.19
CA ARG A 43 -6.03 -19.04 1.29
C ARG A 43 -6.43 -18.61 2.70
N GLU A 44 -7.33 -19.34 3.34
CA GLU A 44 -7.75 -19.08 4.73
C GLU A 44 -6.57 -19.21 5.70
N ALA A 45 -5.72 -20.22 5.52
CA ALA A 45 -4.52 -20.39 6.33
C ALA A 45 -3.50 -19.25 6.09
N ILE A 46 -3.29 -18.84 4.86
CA ILE A 46 -2.45 -17.67 4.51
C ILE A 46 -3.01 -16.40 5.14
N HIS A 47 -4.31 -16.17 5.05
CA HIS A 47 -4.96 -15.00 5.62
C HIS A 47 -4.73 -14.90 7.13
N ARG A 48 -4.90 -16.01 7.88
CA ARG A 48 -4.61 -16.02 9.32
C ARG A 48 -3.14 -15.69 9.62
N ARG A 49 -2.19 -16.21 8.82
CA ARG A 49 -0.77 -15.90 8.98
C ARG A 49 -0.46 -14.43 8.66
N PHE A 50 -1.13 -13.86 7.66
CA PHE A 50 -1.02 -12.44 7.35
C PHE A 50 -1.53 -11.56 8.49
N LEU A 51 -2.71 -11.85 9.05
CA LEU A 51 -3.25 -11.12 10.20
C LEU A 51 -2.31 -11.22 11.42
N ALA A 52 -1.76 -12.41 11.69
CA ALA A 52 -0.77 -12.58 12.75
C ALA A 52 0.52 -11.78 12.48
N LEU A 53 0.99 -11.72 11.22
CA LEU A 53 2.18 -10.96 10.84
C LEU A 53 1.99 -9.44 11.06
N ILE A 54 0.83 -8.89 10.73
CA ILE A 54 0.53 -7.48 10.99
C ILE A 54 0.09 -7.22 12.44
N GLN A 55 -0.04 -8.27 13.25
CA GLN A 55 -0.50 -8.20 14.65
C GLN A 55 -1.89 -7.54 14.77
N ASP A 56 -2.81 -7.95 13.89
CA ASP A 56 -4.16 -7.36 13.78
C ASP A 56 -4.98 -7.48 15.08
N GLU A 57 -4.76 -8.53 15.88
CA GLU A 57 -5.38 -8.73 17.19
C GLU A 57 -5.12 -7.60 18.19
N ALA A 58 -4.04 -6.83 17.98
CA ALA A 58 -3.71 -5.67 18.80
C ALA A 58 -4.33 -4.36 18.29
N ALA A 59 -4.98 -4.38 17.12
CA ALA A 59 -5.68 -3.22 16.59
C ALA A 59 -6.87 -2.84 17.49
N PRO A 60 -7.14 -1.55 17.68
CA PRO A 60 -8.35 -1.13 18.38
C PRO A 60 -9.59 -1.52 17.58
N LYS A 61 -10.72 -1.67 18.26
CA LYS A 61 -11.99 -1.82 17.55
C LYS A 61 -12.26 -0.54 16.75
N PRO A 62 -12.68 -0.65 15.48
CA PRO A 62 -13.09 0.51 14.71
C PRO A 62 -14.15 1.33 15.47
N PRO A 63 -14.03 2.67 15.50
CA PRO A 63 -15.09 3.52 16.03
C PRO A 63 -16.42 3.25 15.32
N ALA A 64 -17.52 3.27 16.07
CA ALA A 64 -18.86 3.08 15.49
C ALA A 64 -19.24 4.22 14.52
N ASP A 65 -18.75 5.43 14.79
CA ASP A 65 -18.82 6.59 13.92
C ASP A 65 -17.40 7.15 13.76
N LEU A 66 -16.97 7.32 12.53
CA LEU A 66 -15.65 7.88 12.22
C LEU A 66 -15.61 9.41 12.40
N GLU A 67 -16.73 10.06 12.70
CA GLU A 67 -16.83 11.51 12.89
C GLU A 67 -16.02 12.31 11.87
N VAL A 68 -16.27 12.07 10.59
CA VAL A 68 -15.54 12.75 9.51
C VAL A 68 -15.80 14.24 9.57
N ARG A 69 -14.72 15.05 9.59
CA ARG A 69 -14.75 16.50 9.59
C ARG A 69 -14.02 17.05 8.40
N VAL A 70 -14.62 17.97 7.69
CA VAL A 70 -13.94 18.75 6.65
C VAL A 70 -13.24 19.91 7.37
N GLU A 71 -11.92 19.89 7.34
CA GLU A 71 -11.06 20.87 7.99
C GLU A 71 -10.74 22.07 7.08
N ASP A 72 -10.67 21.81 5.77
CA ASP A 72 -10.31 22.80 4.77
C ASP A 72 -10.78 22.37 3.38
N ARG A 73 -10.96 23.34 2.49
CA ARG A 73 -11.27 23.11 1.07
C ARG A 73 -10.39 23.98 0.20
N MET A 74 -9.86 23.38 -0.85
CA MET A 74 -9.04 24.02 -1.87
C MET A 74 -9.66 23.74 -3.23
N ASP A 75 -9.72 24.74 -4.08
CA ASP A 75 -10.22 24.64 -5.44
C ASP A 75 -9.04 24.74 -6.40
N GLU A 76 -8.74 23.64 -7.09
CA GLU A 76 -7.75 23.58 -8.14
C GLU A 76 -8.46 23.76 -9.50
N GLU A 77 -7.69 23.95 -10.56
CA GLU A 77 -8.25 24.22 -11.91
C GLU A 77 -9.23 23.13 -12.37
N ASP A 78 -8.91 21.86 -12.14
CA ASP A 78 -9.65 20.72 -12.69
C ASP A 78 -10.40 19.89 -11.64
N TYR A 79 -10.19 20.14 -10.34
CA TYR A 79 -10.74 19.33 -9.26
C TYR A 79 -10.75 20.11 -7.94
N ALA A 80 -11.62 19.72 -7.02
CA ALA A 80 -11.64 20.24 -5.66
C ALA A 80 -10.93 19.28 -4.70
N VAL A 81 -10.32 19.81 -3.63
CA VAL A 81 -9.68 19.02 -2.59
C VAL A 81 -10.26 19.39 -1.23
N GLU A 82 -10.72 18.40 -0.49
CA GLU A 82 -11.11 18.53 0.90
C GLU A 82 -10.01 17.92 1.78
N ARG A 83 -9.45 18.70 2.70
CA ARG A 83 -8.67 18.15 3.81
C ARG A 83 -9.62 17.74 4.92
N ILE A 84 -9.60 16.47 5.27
CA ILE A 84 -10.50 15.89 6.25
C ILE A 84 -9.74 15.28 7.43
N SER A 85 -10.43 15.13 8.55
CA SER A 85 -9.99 14.27 9.65
C SER A 85 -11.10 13.30 10.05
N TYR A 86 -10.72 12.14 10.57
CA TYR A 86 -11.65 11.11 11.03
C TYR A 86 -11.08 10.31 12.20
N GLN A 87 -11.97 9.77 13.03
CA GLN A 87 -11.60 9.01 14.23
C GLN A 87 -11.00 7.66 13.86
N VAL A 88 -9.87 7.30 14.47
CA VAL A 88 -9.21 6.00 14.29
C VAL A 88 -8.96 5.26 15.60
N GLY A 89 -9.27 5.86 16.72
CA GLY A 89 -9.19 5.33 18.08
C GLY A 89 -9.80 6.32 19.04
N ASP A 90 -9.88 5.99 20.32
CA ASP A 90 -10.58 6.82 21.32
C ASP A 90 -10.03 8.26 21.36
N ASP A 91 -8.72 8.44 21.31
CA ASP A 91 -8.04 9.74 21.41
C ASP A 91 -7.19 10.05 20.15
N GLU A 92 -7.47 9.42 19.00
CA GLU A 92 -6.65 9.60 17.81
C GLU A 92 -7.50 9.84 16.56
N ARG A 93 -7.12 10.86 15.80
CA ARG A 93 -7.69 11.17 14.50
C ARG A 93 -6.65 10.98 13.40
N ALA A 94 -7.05 10.31 12.34
CA ALA A 94 -6.32 10.35 11.09
C ALA A 94 -6.70 11.58 10.28
N HIS A 95 -5.81 11.96 9.37
CA HIS A 95 -6.04 13.03 8.42
C HIS A 95 -5.89 12.48 7.00
N ALA A 96 -6.65 13.03 6.07
CA ALA A 96 -6.60 12.66 4.67
C ALA A 96 -7.00 13.83 3.77
N TYR A 97 -6.73 13.66 2.49
CA TYR A 97 -7.22 14.56 1.45
C TYR A 97 -8.17 13.77 0.54
N VAL A 98 -9.35 14.33 0.29
CA VAL A 98 -10.28 13.81 -0.71
C VAL A 98 -10.25 14.74 -1.91
N ALA A 99 -9.90 14.23 -3.07
CA ALA A 99 -9.97 14.99 -4.30
C ALA A 99 -11.17 14.53 -5.14
N LEU A 100 -11.95 15.51 -5.60
CA LEU A 100 -13.23 15.31 -6.30
C LEU A 100 -13.15 15.96 -7.69
N PRO A 101 -13.53 15.25 -8.75
CA PRO A 101 -13.72 15.87 -10.06
C PRO A 101 -14.74 17.01 -9.99
N HIS A 102 -14.54 18.05 -10.77
CA HIS A 102 -15.58 19.09 -10.94
C HIS A 102 -16.81 18.53 -11.65
N GLY A 103 -17.97 19.08 -11.32
CA GLY A 103 -19.25 18.70 -11.92
C GLY A 103 -20.03 17.67 -11.11
N SER A 104 -21.11 17.19 -11.68
CA SER A 104 -21.98 16.22 -11.03
C SER A 104 -21.48 14.80 -11.24
N PRO A 105 -21.62 13.92 -10.24
CA PRO A 105 -21.24 12.52 -10.41
C PRO A 105 -22.09 11.84 -11.50
N PRO A 106 -21.54 10.86 -12.21
CA PRO A 106 -22.30 10.04 -13.14
C PRO A 106 -23.36 9.23 -12.38
N LYS A 107 -24.34 8.70 -13.13
CA LYS A 107 -25.35 7.81 -12.55
C LYS A 107 -24.65 6.62 -11.86
N GLY A 108 -24.89 6.46 -10.57
CA GLY A 108 -24.27 5.42 -9.73
C GLY A 108 -23.00 5.85 -9.01
N GLY A 109 -22.56 7.10 -9.14
CA GLY A 109 -21.39 7.65 -8.48
C GLY A 109 -20.07 7.46 -9.25
N TYR A 110 -19.04 8.17 -8.82
CA TYR A 110 -17.68 7.99 -9.31
C TYR A 110 -17.06 6.71 -8.75
N PRO A 111 -16.20 6.00 -9.47
CA PRO A 111 -15.33 5.01 -8.85
C PRO A 111 -14.38 5.73 -7.87
N GLY A 112 -14.05 5.07 -6.76
CA GLY A 112 -13.17 5.59 -5.72
C GLY A 112 -11.79 4.94 -5.75
N VAL A 113 -10.74 5.67 -5.40
CA VAL A 113 -9.40 5.09 -5.24
C VAL A 113 -8.75 5.59 -3.97
N VAL A 114 -8.32 4.66 -3.10
CA VAL A 114 -7.42 4.97 -2.00
C VAL A 114 -6.01 5.11 -2.56
N CYS A 115 -5.41 6.30 -2.42
CA CYS A 115 -4.10 6.63 -2.97
C CYS A 115 -3.08 6.79 -1.84
N LEU A 116 -2.08 5.91 -1.80
CA LEU A 116 -1.14 5.82 -0.70
C LEU A 116 0.22 6.40 -1.09
N HIS A 117 0.67 7.43 -0.35
CA HIS A 117 1.95 8.08 -0.60
C HIS A 117 3.15 7.21 -0.15
N GLY A 118 4.31 7.46 -0.73
CA GLY A 118 5.57 6.83 -0.35
C GLY A 118 6.20 7.45 0.90
N THR A 119 7.45 7.07 1.17
CA THR A 119 8.26 7.66 2.25
C THR A 119 8.67 9.07 1.85
N THR A 120 7.83 10.04 2.17
CA THR A 120 8.04 11.46 1.87
C THR A 120 7.54 12.34 3.00
N ASN A 121 8.26 13.42 3.28
CA ASN A 121 7.85 14.38 4.32
C ASN A 121 6.58 15.17 3.92
N TRP A 122 6.30 15.27 2.62
CA TRP A 122 5.11 15.99 2.12
C TRP A 122 3.80 15.23 2.33
N GLY A 123 3.89 13.97 2.73
CA GLY A 123 2.71 13.15 2.90
C GLY A 123 1.87 13.05 1.62
N ALA A 124 0.57 13.05 1.79
CA ALA A 124 -0.40 12.93 0.71
C ALA A 124 -0.42 14.13 -0.26
N ARG A 125 0.09 15.28 0.14
CA ARG A 125 0.15 16.47 -0.74
C ARG A 125 0.97 16.21 -2.01
N GLN A 126 2.04 15.41 -1.91
CA GLN A 126 2.86 15.05 -3.09
C GLN A 126 2.04 14.34 -4.16
N ILE A 127 1.25 13.35 -3.77
CA ILE A 127 0.50 12.54 -4.74
C ILE A 127 -0.73 13.25 -5.30
N LEU A 128 -1.11 14.36 -4.68
CA LEU A 128 -2.15 15.28 -5.17
C LEU A 128 -1.59 16.41 -6.05
N GLY A 129 -0.26 16.51 -6.19
CA GLY A 129 0.37 17.61 -6.90
C GLY A 129 0.23 18.97 -6.20
N LEU A 130 -0.11 18.98 -4.92
CA LEU A 130 -0.21 20.18 -4.09
C LEU A 130 1.17 20.61 -3.63
N PRO A 131 1.44 21.92 -3.44
CA PRO A 131 2.69 22.39 -2.89
C PRO A 131 2.92 21.81 -1.48
N PRO A 132 4.20 21.62 -1.07
CA PRO A 132 4.52 21.21 0.29
C PRO A 132 3.99 22.23 1.32
N LEU A 133 3.95 21.82 2.58
CA LEU A 133 3.62 22.77 3.66
C LEU A 133 4.71 23.87 3.74
N PRO A 134 4.35 25.11 4.12
CA PRO A 134 5.27 26.26 4.05
C PRO A 134 6.60 26.07 4.78
N ASP A 135 6.62 25.29 5.85
CA ASP A 135 7.79 25.06 6.69
C ASP A 135 8.58 23.78 6.33
N ASP A 136 8.26 23.13 5.22
CA ASP A 136 8.96 21.91 4.78
C ASP A 136 10.31 22.27 4.15
N PRO A 137 11.45 21.84 4.74
CA PRO A 137 12.78 22.12 4.19
C PRO A 137 13.06 21.44 2.84
N GLN A 138 12.27 20.46 2.43
CA GLN A 138 12.39 19.74 1.15
C GLN A 138 11.53 20.34 0.04
N SER A 139 10.97 21.52 0.24
CA SER A 139 10.05 22.19 -0.70
C SER A 139 10.62 22.41 -2.13
N ARG A 140 11.93 22.25 -2.33
CA ARG A 140 12.59 22.51 -3.61
C ARG A 140 12.43 21.41 -4.65
N ASP A 141 12.16 20.16 -4.23
CA ASP A 141 12.16 18.97 -5.09
C ASP A 141 10.77 18.37 -5.36
N TYR A 142 9.70 19.17 -5.20
CA TYR A 142 8.35 18.62 -5.27
C TYR A 142 7.90 18.20 -6.68
N LYS A 143 8.57 18.64 -7.72
CA LYS A 143 8.26 18.25 -9.11
C LYS A 143 8.92 16.94 -9.53
N VAL A 144 8.66 15.86 -8.80
CA VAL A 144 9.07 14.53 -9.26
C VAL A 144 8.00 14.03 -10.24
N ALA A 145 8.40 13.79 -11.47
CA ALA A 145 7.52 13.39 -12.56
C ALA A 145 6.58 12.25 -12.17
N ASN A 146 5.28 12.43 -12.43
CA ASN A 146 4.20 11.45 -12.26
C ASN A 146 3.99 10.91 -10.83
N LYS A 147 4.56 11.52 -9.80
CA LYS A 147 4.20 11.17 -8.41
C LYS A 147 2.85 11.72 -7.98
N ASP A 148 2.25 12.58 -8.77
CA ASP A 148 0.91 13.16 -8.56
C ASP A 148 -0.23 12.25 -9.05
N PHE A 149 -0.10 10.94 -8.86
CA PHE A 149 -1.02 9.95 -9.41
C PHE A 149 -2.45 10.04 -8.86
N ALA A 150 -2.66 10.56 -7.64
CA ALA A 150 -4.00 10.83 -7.13
C ALA A 150 -4.68 11.94 -7.93
N ARG A 151 -3.94 13.03 -8.23
CA ARG A 151 -4.40 14.09 -9.13
C ARG A 151 -4.74 13.56 -10.52
N GLN A 152 -3.88 12.71 -11.10
CA GLN A 152 -4.12 12.13 -12.43
C GLN A 152 -5.39 11.27 -12.46
N LEU A 153 -5.64 10.47 -11.43
CA LEU A 153 -6.88 9.71 -11.27
C LEU A 153 -8.09 10.62 -11.13
N THR A 154 -7.99 11.68 -10.31
CA THR A 154 -9.11 12.62 -10.11
C THR A 154 -9.48 13.31 -11.41
N ARG A 155 -8.49 13.78 -12.18
CA ARG A 155 -8.72 14.36 -13.53
C ARG A 155 -9.35 13.37 -14.51
N ARG A 156 -9.19 12.08 -14.27
CA ARG A 156 -9.79 11.01 -15.07
C ARG A 156 -11.18 10.58 -14.57
N GLY A 157 -11.74 11.30 -13.60
CA GLY A 157 -13.10 11.05 -13.09
C GLY A 157 -13.18 10.01 -11.98
N TYR A 158 -12.18 9.94 -11.12
CA TYR A 158 -12.21 9.19 -9.88
C TYR A 158 -12.33 10.15 -8.69
N VAL A 159 -13.02 9.75 -7.66
CA VAL A 159 -12.84 10.35 -6.33
C VAL A 159 -11.66 9.66 -5.68
N THR A 160 -10.62 10.41 -5.30
CA THR A 160 -9.48 9.84 -4.61
C THR A 160 -9.47 10.24 -3.14
N LEU A 161 -9.08 9.31 -2.27
CA LEU A 161 -8.81 9.57 -0.87
C LEU A 161 -7.36 9.21 -0.57
N SER A 162 -6.61 10.20 -0.11
CA SER A 162 -5.18 10.11 0.16
C SER A 162 -4.93 10.31 1.65
N PRO A 163 -4.83 9.23 2.47
CA PRO A 163 -4.57 9.35 3.89
C PRO A 163 -3.13 9.77 4.16
N GLU A 164 -2.93 10.55 5.22
CA GLU A 164 -1.62 10.80 5.80
C GLU A 164 -1.20 9.61 6.66
N HIS A 165 -0.01 9.08 6.43
CA HIS A 165 0.54 8.05 7.31
C HIS A 165 0.67 8.58 8.73
N PHE A 166 0.47 7.75 9.72
CA PHE A 166 0.44 8.14 11.15
C PHE A 166 1.76 8.73 11.67
N CYS A 167 2.80 8.76 10.86
CA CYS A 167 4.13 9.28 11.21
C CYS A 167 4.74 10.18 10.10
N ALA A 168 3.89 10.75 9.22
CA ALA A 168 4.34 11.59 8.11
C ALA A 168 3.40 12.78 7.87
N GLY A 169 3.82 13.71 7.02
CA GLY A 169 3.04 14.88 6.65
C GLY A 169 2.60 15.68 7.88
N ILE A 170 1.32 16.01 7.96
CA ILE A 170 0.76 16.75 9.11
C ILE A 170 0.67 15.92 10.39
N ARG A 171 0.94 14.60 10.33
CA ARG A 171 0.98 13.68 11.48
C ARG A 171 2.42 13.34 11.90
N MET A 172 3.39 14.07 11.41
CA MET A 172 4.81 13.85 11.73
C MET A 172 5.04 13.95 13.23
N PRO A 173 5.63 12.93 13.89
CA PRO A 173 5.93 12.98 15.30
C PRO A 173 7.08 13.95 15.60
N PRO A 174 7.20 14.42 16.84
CA PRO A 174 8.29 15.34 17.25
C PRO A 174 9.69 14.77 17.03
N GLU A 175 9.84 13.45 17.06
CA GLU A 175 11.09 12.74 16.81
C GLU A 175 11.54 12.80 15.35
N GLY A 176 10.67 13.23 14.45
CA GLY A 176 10.93 13.39 13.03
C GLY A 176 10.10 12.46 12.13
N PRO A 177 10.21 12.64 10.80
CA PRO A 177 9.40 11.89 9.85
C PRO A 177 9.66 10.40 9.93
N PHE A 178 8.59 9.62 9.89
CA PHE A 178 8.59 8.16 9.96
C PHE A 178 9.21 7.56 11.23
N ASP A 179 9.37 8.35 12.30
CA ASP A 179 9.76 7.79 13.58
C ASP A 179 8.58 7.06 14.23
N THR A 180 8.79 5.80 14.61
CA THR A 180 7.77 4.94 15.21
C THR A 180 7.96 4.72 16.71
N THR A 181 8.91 5.44 17.33
CA THR A 181 9.24 5.27 18.76
C THR A 181 8.04 5.54 19.65
N ALA A 182 7.35 6.67 19.44
CA ALA A 182 6.17 7.03 20.22
C ALA A 182 5.03 6.01 20.03
N PHE A 183 4.85 5.53 18.81
CA PHE A 183 3.86 4.50 18.52
C PHE A 183 4.13 3.22 19.31
N TYR A 184 5.36 2.67 19.30
CA TYR A 184 5.69 1.43 20.00
C TYR A 184 5.69 1.59 21.52
N ARG A 185 5.92 2.79 22.07
CA ARG A 185 5.70 3.06 23.50
C ARG A 185 4.23 2.88 23.89
N LYS A 186 3.31 3.34 23.04
CA LYS A 186 1.85 3.25 23.27
C LYS A 186 1.30 1.86 22.93
N HIS A 187 1.82 1.23 21.87
CA HIS A 187 1.32 -0.02 21.30
C HIS A 187 2.45 -1.06 21.12
N PRO A 188 3.03 -1.60 22.22
CA PRO A 188 4.20 -2.47 22.14
C PRO A 188 3.93 -3.84 21.47
N ARG A 189 2.67 -4.21 21.29
CA ARG A 189 2.25 -5.49 20.68
C ARG A 189 1.61 -5.34 19.31
N TRP A 190 1.62 -4.15 18.75
CA TRP A 190 1.05 -3.89 17.43
C TRP A 190 2.13 -3.43 16.47
N SER A 191 2.15 -3.97 15.26
CA SER A 191 3.14 -3.56 14.25
C SER A 191 2.76 -2.25 13.57
N ALA A 192 3.75 -1.48 13.13
CA ALA A 192 3.50 -0.28 12.32
C ALA A 192 2.82 -0.63 10.99
N ALA A 193 3.13 -1.79 10.40
CA ALA A 193 2.42 -2.30 9.23
C ALA A 193 0.95 -2.59 9.53
N GLY A 194 0.64 -3.11 10.72
CA GLY A 194 -0.74 -3.31 11.19
C GLY A 194 -1.49 -2.00 11.34
N LYS A 195 -0.89 -1.00 12.03
CA LYS A 195 -1.50 0.32 12.16
C LYS A 195 -1.74 0.97 10.79
N PHE A 196 -0.78 0.87 9.90
CA PHE A 196 -0.90 1.39 8.54
C PHE A 196 -2.07 0.72 7.79
N THR A 197 -2.18 -0.60 7.86
CA THR A 197 -3.27 -1.36 7.24
C THR A 197 -4.64 -0.99 7.83
N TYR A 198 -4.73 -0.93 9.15
CA TYR A 198 -5.94 -0.55 9.86
C TYR A 198 -6.45 0.85 9.49
N GLU A 199 -5.57 1.86 9.52
CA GLU A 199 -5.96 3.23 9.15
C GLU A 199 -6.37 3.35 7.69
N ASN A 200 -5.71 2.62 6.78
CA ASN A 200 -6.10 2.57 5.37
C ASN A 200 -7.45 1.86 5.17
N HIS A 201 -7.77 0.83 5.97
CA HIS A 201 -9.09 0.21 6.00
C HIS A 201 -10.18 1.21 6.44
N LEU A 202 -9.92 2.03 7.45
CA LEU A 202 -10.83 3.10 7.86
C LEU A 202 -10.93 4.19 6.78
N ALA A 203 -9.84 4.54 6.10
CA ALA A 203 -9.86 5.44 4.95
C ALA A 203 -10.76 4.90 3.82
N CYS A 204 -10.69 3.59 3.54
CA CYS A 204 -11.60 2.93 2.60
C CYS A 204 -13.06 3.05 3.06
N THR A 205 -13.34 2.95 4.36
CA THR A 205 -14.68 3.18 4.93
C THR A 205 -15.14 4.61 4.73
N VAL A 206 -14.30 5.60 4.99
CA VAL A 206 -14.61 7.01 4.71
C VAL A 206 -14.94 7.22 3.24
N LEU A 207 -14.11 6.68 2.34
CA LEU A 207 -14.33 6.82 0.90
C LEU A 207 -15.62 6.15 0.43
N SER A 208 -15.89 4.92 0.87
CA SER A 208 -17.09 4.17 0.46
C SER A 208 -18.40 4.73 1.00
N ASN A 209 -18.36 5.52 2.08
CA ASN A 209 -19.53 6.18 2.65
C ASN A 209 -19.86 7.54 2.01
N ARG A 210 -19.03 8.01 1.09
CA ARG A 210 -19.32 9.28 0.40
C ARG A 210 -20.43 9.11 -0.64
N THR A 211 -21.36 10.06 -0.67
CA THR A 211 -22.52 10.03 -1.58
C THR A 211 -22.14 10.14 -3.05
N GLU A 212 -20.97 10.73 -3.36
CA GLU A 212 -20.45 10.88 -4.72
C GLU A 212 -19.79 9.60 -5.24
N VAL A 213 -19.49 8.63 -4.37
CA VAL A 213 -18.69 7.44 -4.67
C VAL A 213 -19.56 6.20 -4.84
N ASN A 214 -19.23 5.41 -5.85
CA ASN A 214 -19.75 4.05 -5.98
C ASN A 214 -18.96 3.09 -5.08
N ALA A 215 -19.53 2.66 -3.98
CA ALA A 215 -18.89 1.78 -3.00
C ALA A 215 -18.50 0.40 -3.57
N ASP A 216 -19.10 -0.04 -4.66
CA ASP A 216 -18.76 -1.30 -5.33
C ASP A 216 -17.58 -1.17 -6.30
N ARG A 217 -17.03 0.04 -6.49
CA ARG A 217 -15.96 0.36 -7.44
C ARG A 217 -14.80 1.08 -6.76
N ILE A 218 -14.25 0.45 -5.72
CA ILE A 218 -13.11 1.00 -4.96
C ILE A 218 -11.82 0.30 -5.38
N GLY A 219 -10.80 1.09 -5.73
CA GLY A 219 -9.44 0.62 -6.00
C GLY A 219 -8.42 1.14 -4.99
N VAL A 220 -7.21 0.62 -5.10
CA VAL A 220 -6.05 1.11 -4.34
C VAL A 220 -4.80 1.19 -5.21
N THR A 221 -4.04 2.24 -5.06
CA THR A 221 -2.70 2.39 -5.67
C THR A 221 -1.78 3.16 -4.74
N GLY A 222 -0.49 2.97 -4.92
CA GLY A 222 0.54 3.70 -4.20
C GLY A 222 1.93 3.37 -4.73
N HIS A 223 2.92 4.13 -4.29
CA HIS A 223 4.30 3.98 -4.71
C HIS A 223 5.21 3.75 -3.50
N SER A 224 6.21 2.88 -3.63
CA SER A 224 7.16 2.61 -2.55
C SER A 224 6.44 2.07 -1.29
N LEU A 225 6.54 2.74 -0.16
CA LEU A 225 5.76 2.43 1.05
C LEU A 225 4.26 2.38 0.76
N GLY A 226 3.73 3.33 -0.04
CA GLY A 226 2.34 3.30 -0.48
C GLY A 226 2.02 2.09 -1.37
N GLY A 227 2.98 1.58 -2.14
CA GLY A 227 2.84 0.33 -2.90
C GLY A 227 2.69 -0.88 -1.98
N GLN A 228 3.50 -0.97 -0.93
CA GLN A 228 3.38 -2.00 0.11
C GLN A 228 2.03 -1.91 0.82
N GLY A 229 1.65 -0.70 1.23
CA GLY A 229 0.34 -0.46 1.83
C GLY A 229 -0.83 -0.82 0.93
N SER A 230 -0.67 -0.68 -0.40
CA SER A 230 -1.69 -1.11 -1.36
C SER A 230 -1.87 -2.63 -1.38
N ILE A 231 -0.78 -3.40 -1.26
CA ILE A 231 -0.83 -4.86 -1.13
C ILE A 231 -1.50 -5.25 0.19
N TRP A 232 -1.06 -4.66 1.30
CA TRP A 232 -1.60 -4.97 2.63
C TRP A 232 -3.09 -4.64 2.72
N LEU A 233 -3.50 -3.46 2.24
CA LEU A 233 -4.91 -3.07 2.22
C LEU A 233 -5.75 -3.99 1.34
N ALA A 234 -5.30 -4.30 0.13
CA ALA A 234 -6.04 -5.17 -0.77
C ALA A 234 -6.12 -6.62 -0.27
N ALA A 235 -5.09 -7.13 0.44
CA ALA A 235 -5.13 -8.43 1.12
C ALA A 235 -6.10 -8.44 2.31
N TYR A 236 -6.20 -7.33 3.03
CA TYR A 236 -7.00 -7.16 4.23
C TYR A 236 -8.49 -6.87 3.93
N ASP A 237 -8.76 -5.97 2.99
CA ASP A 237 -10.09 -5.40 2.74
C ASP A 237 -10.67 -5.87 1.40
N SER A 238 -11.70 -6.69 1.46
CA SER A 238 -12.36 -7.25 0.28
C SER A 238 -13.15 -6.21 -0.54
N ARG A 239 -13.40 -5.03 -0.01
CA ARG A 239 -14.02 -3.91 -0.75
C ARG A 239 -13.10 -3.36 -1.83
N ILE A 240 -11.78 -3.57 -1.72
CA ILE A 240 -10.82 -3.20 -2.76
C ILE A 240 -11.01 -4.12 -3.96
N ARG A 241 -11.58 -3.59 -5.03
CA ARG A 241 -11.87 -4.32 -6.27
C ARG A 241 -10.72 -4.37 -7.26
N CYS A 242 -9.78 -3.46 -7.16
CA CYS A 242 -8.62 -3.36 -8.06
C CYS A 242 -7.42 -2.79 -7.33
N ALA A 243 -6.26 -3.40 -7.48
CA ALA A 243 -5.00 -2.93 -6.90
C ALA A 243 -3.93 -2.72 -7.96
N ALA A 244 -3.21 -1.59 -7.85
CA ALA A 244 -2.10 -1.25 -8.74
C ALA A 244 -0.88 -0.70 -7.98
N PRO A 245 -0.20 -1.51 -7.15
CA PRO A 245 1.00 -1.11 -6.42
C PRO A 245 2.17 -0.77 -7.36
N SER A 246 3.09 0.10 -6.92
CA SER A 246 4.28 0.50 -7.68
C SER A 246 5.53 0.50 -6.83
N CYS A 247 6.63 -0.09 -7.35
CA CYS A 247 7.97 -0.10 -6.76
C CYS A 247 7.96 -0.49 -5.27
N CYS A 248 7.20 -1.51 -4.92
CA CYS A 248 7.16 -2.07 -3.57
C CYS A 248 8.11 -3.25 -3.43
N ALA A 249 8.32 -3.72 -2.20
CA ALA A 249 9.27 -4.78 -1.95
C ALA A 249 8.76 -6.14 -2.46
N PRO A 250 9.64 -6.93 -3.06
CA PRO A 250 9.22 -8.15 -3.74
C PRO A 250 9.00 -9.34 -2.81
N THR A 251 9.87 -9.54 -1.82
CA THR A 251 9.81 -10.66 -0.84
C THR A 251 10.72 -10.36 0.35
N PHE A 252 10.50 -11.04 1.46
CA PHE A 252 11.48 -11.11 2.54
C PHE A 252 12.64 -12.05 2.15
N ARG A 253 12.30 -13.15 1.47
CA ARG A 253 13.27 -14.14 1.01
C ARG A 253 14.24 -13.51 0.01
N GLN A 254 15.53 -13.82 0.18
CA GLN A 254 16.63 -13.31 -0.64
C GLN A 254 16.71 -11.78 -0.75
N ASN A 255 16.14 -11.06 0.21
CA ASN A 255 16.41 -9.64 0.34
C ASN A 255 17.82 -9.44 0.90
N PRO A 256 18.70 -8.69 0.22
CA PRO A 256 20.05 -8.44 0.72
C PRO A 256 20.07 -7.61 2.00
N ASP A 257 19.00 -6.88 2.30
CA ASP A 257 18.76 -6.18 3.57
C ASP A 257 17.43 -6.62 4.20
N PRO A 258 17.39 -7.80 4.85
CA PRO A 258 16.16 -8.30 5.47
C PRO A 258 15.73 -7.46 6.67
N LEU A 259 16.70 -6.83 7.35
CA LEU A 259 16.42 -5.96 8.49
C LEU A 259 15.75 -4.64 8.08
N HIS A 260 15.67 -4.34 6.79
CA HIS A 260 14.85 -3.23 6.29
C HIS A 260 13.41 -3.26 6.83
N TRP A 261 12.85 -4.43 7.03
CA TRP A 261 11.50 -4.65 7.53
C TRP A 261 11.38 -4.61 9.05
N SER A 262 12.48 -4.87 9.75
CA SER A 262 12.58 -4.97 11.21
C SER A 262 13.74 -4.11 11.72
N ARG A 263 13.83 -2.88 11.24
CA ARG A 263 14.87 -1.90 11.60
C ARG A 263 14.99 -1.73 13.11
N ALA A 264 16.16 -1.30 13.55
CA ALA A 264 16.40 -0.95 14.93
C ALA A 264 15.73 0.37 15.33
N HIS A 265 15.62 1.30 14.39
CA HIS A 265 15.09 2.65 14.58
C HIS A 265 14.44 3.15 13.28
N TRP A 266 13.85 4.33 13.34
CA TRP A 266 13.12 4.95 12.26
C TRP A 266 11.87 4.14 11.94
N TYR A 267 11.34 4.09 10.71
CA TYR A 267 10.11 3.37 10.39
C TYR A 267 10.31 1.85 10.53
N VAL A 268 9.94 1.31 11.69
CA VAL A 268 10.04 -0.12 12.00
C VAL A 268 8.71 -0.78 11.65
N TYR A 269 8.69 -1.59 10.58
CA TYR A 269 7.44 -2.19 10.07
C TYR A 269 6.96 -3.39 10.89
N PHE A 270 7.88 -4.34 11.12
CA PHE A 270 7.61 -5.64 11.75
C PHE A 270 8.70 -5.94 12.78
N PRO A 271 8.68 -5.30 13.96
CA PRO A 271 9.74 -5.48 14.97
C PRO A 271 9.92 -6.93 15.39
N GLN A 272 8.83 -7.71 15.43
CA GLN A 272 8.83 -9.13 15.80
C GLN A 272 9.60 -10.02 14.83
N LEU A 273 9.82 -9.61 13.59
CA LEU A 273 10.60 -10.39 12.62
C LEU A 273 12.11 -10.32 12.82
N ARG A 274 12.60 -9.33 13.60
CA ARG A 274 14.04 -9.15 13.76
C ARG A 274 14.73 -10.36 14.37
N GLU A 275 14.15 -10.92 15.41
CA GLU A 275 14.68 -12.12 16.05
C GLU A 275 14.70 -13.31 15.09
N ALA A 276 13.59 -13.52 14.36
CA ALA A 276 13.51 -14.59 13.37
C ALA A 276 14.55 -14.42 12.26
N PHE A 277 14.75 -13.20 11.74
CA PHE A 277 15.77 -12.93 10.74
C PHE A 277 17.19 -13.16 11.29
N CYS A 278 17.47 -12.70 12.51
CA CYS A 278 18.77 -12.91 13.14
C CYS A 278 19.07 -14.38 13.42
N ALA A 279 18.05 -15.18 13.73
CA ALA A 279 18.17 -16.61 14.00
C ALA A 279 18.07 -17.49 12.74
N GLY A 280 17.84 -16.91 11.55
CA GLY A 280 17.65 -17.66 10.31
C GLY A 280 16.40 -18.57 10.35
N GLN A 281 15.38 -18.16 11.10
CA GLN A 281 14.15 -18.94 11.27
C GLN A 281 13.19 -18.75 10.09
N THR A 282 12.29 -19.70 9.94
CA THR A 282 11.16 -19.59 9.01
C THR A 282 10.21 -18.47 9.48
N ILE A 283 9.82 -17.60 8.56
CA ILE A 283 8.77 -16.61 8.77
C ILE A 283 7.43 -17.15 8.27
N SER A 284 6.35 -16.69 8.90
CA SER A 284 5.03 -17.30 8.69
C SER A 284 4.35 -16.85 7.39
N CYS A 285 4.71 -15.69 6.83
CA CYS A 285 4.06 -15.12 5.64
C CYS A 285 5.04 -14.22 4.88
N ASP A 286 5.01 -14.29 3.56
CA ASP A 286 5.82 -13.44 2.66
C ASP A 286 4.93 -12.72 1.64
N PHE A 287 5.48 -11.82 0.84
CA PHE A 287 4.74 -10.95 -0.08
C PHE A 287 3.95 -11.70 -1.15
N HIS A 288 4.47 -12.81 -1.69
CA HIS A 288 3.72 -13.62 -2.66
C HIS A 288 2.45 -14.22 -2.05
N GLU A 289 2.49 -14.59 -0.77
CA GLU A 289 1.31 -15.04 -0.03
C GLU A 289 0.33 -13.89 0.21
N MET A 290 0.83 -12.70 0.61
CA MET A 290 -0.04 -11.52 0.76
C MET A 290 -0.72 -11.14 -0.56
N MET A 291 0.03 -11.12 -1.67
CA MET A 291 -0.51 -10.85 -3.01
C MET A 291 -1.52 -11.92 -3.45
N SER A 292 -1.30 -13.18 -3.09
CA SER A 292 -2.21 -14.28 -3.41
C SER A 292 -3.59 -14.12 -2.75
N LEU A 293 -3.67 -13.43 -1.60
CA LEU A 293 -4.94 -13.09 -0.94
C LEU A 293 -5.80 -12.12 -1.76
N ILE A 294 -5.20 -11.38 -2.70
CA ILE A 294 -5.93 -10.47 -3.57
C ILE A 294 -6.69 -11.24 -4.64
N ALA A 295 -6.15 -12.36 -5.13
CA ALA A 295 -6.78 -13.19 -6.15
C ALA A 295 -8.20 -13.65 -5.74
N PRO A 296 -9.16 -13.70 -6.68
CA PRO A 296 -9.06 -13.40 -8.12
C PRO A 296 -9.26 -11.92 -8.50
N ARG A 297 -9.27 -11.00 -7.54
CA ARG A 297 -9.46 -9.56 -7.79
C ARG A 297 -8.25 -8.99 -8.56
N PRO A 298 -8.48 -8.00 -9.46
CA PRO A 298 -7.44 -7.42 -10.30
C PRO A 298 -6.23 -6.88 -9.54
N LEU A 299 -5.05 -7.36 -9.92
CA LEU A 299 -3.75 -6.94 -9.38
C LEU A 299 -2.76 -6.69 -10.51
N MET A 300 -2.21 -5.48 -10.59
CA MET A 300 -1.10 -5.16 -11.46
C MET A 300 0.04 -4.51 -10.68
N GLU A 301 1.14 -5.21 -10.43
CA GLU A 301 2.35 -4.56 -9.91
C GLU A 301 3.14 -3.91 -11.03
N ARG A 302 3.71 -2.73 -10.75
CA ARG A 302 4.59 -1.98 -11.63
C ARG A 302 5.93 -1.77 -10.93
N PHE A 303 7.04 -2.21 -11.53
CA PHE A 303 8.34 -2.05 -10.87
C PHE A 303 9.47 -1.78 -11.87
N ALA A 304 10.53 -1.17 -11.36
CA ALA A 304 11.71 -0.81 -12.13
C ALA A 304 12.82 -1.85 -11.99
N LEU A 305 13.48 -2.19 -13.09
CA LEU A 305 14.63 -3.11 -13.07
C LEU A 305 15.80 -2.57 -12.26
N ASN A 306 15.99 -1.26 -12.25
CA ASN A 306 17.10 -0.61 -11.54
C ASN A 306 16.73 -0.16 -10.11
N ASP A 307 15.58 -0.64 -9.60
CA ASP A 307 15.12 -0.39 -8.24
C ASP A 307 15.44 -1.60 -7.35
N GLY A 308 16.52 -1.52 -6.62
CA GLY A 308 16.98 -2.56 -5.71
C GLY A 308 18.06 -3.50 -6.27
N HIS A 309 18.30 -4.58 -5.57
CA HIS A 309 19.39 -5.52 -5.89
C HIS A 309 18.96 -6.50 -7.01
N PRO A 310 19.86 -6.90 -7.94
CA PRO A 310 19.53 -7.82 -9.03
C PRO A 310 18.91 -9.15 -8.58
N LEU A 311 19.32 -9.69 -7.43
CA LEU A 311 18.74 -10.94 -6.88
C LEU A 311 17.24 -10.77 -6.56
N THR A 312 16.85 -9.63 -6.01
CA THR A 312 15.44 -9.36 -5.69
C THR A 312 14.58 -9.23 -6.94
N GLN A 313 15.14 -8.76 -8.05
CA GLN A 313 14.42 -8.66 -9.32
C GLN A 313 14.11 -10.04 -9.91
N GLY A 314 15.04 -10.97 -9.86
CA GLY A 314 14.80 -12.36 -10.29
C GLY A 314 13.66 -13.01 -9.51
N HIS A 315 13.65 -12.83 -8.19
CA HIS A 315 12.59 -13.34 -7.30
C HIS A 315 11.24 -12.69 -7.56
N ARG A 316 11.21 -11.37 -7.83
CA ARG A 316 9.97 -10.66 -8.17
C ARG A 316 9.34 -11.22 -9.44
N ASN A 317 10.13 -11.48 -10.48
CA ASN A 317 9.64 -12.11 -11.69
C ASN A 317 9.05 -13.52 -11.43
N GLN A 318 9.74 -14.34 -10.63
CA GLN A 318 9.24 -15.67 -10.25
C GLN A 318 7.94 -15.58 -9.43
N LEU A 319 7.85 -14.61 -8.51
CA LEU A 319 6.64 -14.35 -7.73
C LEU A 319 5.44 -14.10 -8.67
N HIS A 320 5.60 -13.22 -9.66
CA HIS A 320 4.52 -12.91 -10.58
C HIS A 320 4.12 -14.08 -11.47
N LEU A 321 5.06 -14.94 -11.88
CA LEU A 321 4.72 -16.16 -12.62
C LEU A 321 3.89 -17.12 -11.73
N LYS A 322 4.26 -17.31 -10.47
CA LYS A 322 3.47 -18.12 -9.52
C LYS A 322 2.07 -17.54 -9.28
N LEU A 323 1.98 -16.22 -9.11
CA LEU A 323 0.68 -15.54 -8.97
C LEU A 323 -0.16 -15.70 -10.25
N HIS A 324 0.44 -15.60 -11.41
CA HIS A 324 -0.28 -15.79 -12.67
C HIS A 324 -0.86 -17.20 -12.80
N ASP A 325 -0.12 -18.24 -12.39
CA ASP A 325 -0.61 -19.60 -12.34
C ASP A 325 -1.81 -19.76 -11.38
N LEU A 326 -1.78 -19.06 -10.23
CA LEU A 326 -2.93 -19.00 -9.33
C LEU A 326 -4.15 -18.35 -10.00
N TYR A 327 -3.96 -17.19 -10.64
CA TYR A 327 -5.05 -16.50 -11.32
C TYR A 327 -5.65 -17.35 -12.45
N ARG A 328 -4.81 -18.10 -13.19
CA ARG A 328 -5.27 -19.07 -14.19
C ARG A 328 -6.08 -20.20 -13.57
N LEU A 329 -5.62 -20.77 -12.45
CA LEU A 329 -6.36 -21.78 -11.69
C LEU A 329 -7.75 -21.29 -11.28
N LEU A 330 -7.87 -20.01 -10.93
CA LEU A 330 -9.12 -19.37 -10.54
C LEU A 330 -9.98 -18.89 -11.72
N GLY A 331 -9.54 -19.10 -12.98
CA GLY A 331 -10.25 -18.63 -14.17
C GLY A 331 -10.28 -17.12 -14.34
N ALA A 332 -9.27 -16.43 -13.81
CA ALA A 332 -9.16 -14.96 -13.75
C ALA A 332 -7.79 -14.47 -14.26
N GLU A 333 -7.18 -15.16 -15.23
CA GLU A 333 -5.82 -14.86 -15.69
C GLU A 333 -5.63 -13.42 -16.18
N GLU A 334 -6.66 -12.84 -16.79
CA GLU A 334 -6.65 -11.44 -17.25
C GLU A 334 -6.66 -10.41 -16.11
N ALA A 335 -7.01 -10.83 -14.90
CA ALA A 335 -7.02 -9.98 -13.71
C ALA A 335 -5.65 -9.92 -13.01
N HIS A 336 -4.61 -10.54 -13.59
CA HIS A 336 -3.24 -10.41 -13.08
C HIS A 336 -2.28 -9.93 -14.17
N ALA A 337 -1.54 -8.88 -13.84
CA ALA A 337 -0.50 -8.33 -14.70
C ALA A 337 0.69 -7.82 -13.89
N PHE A 338 1.86 -7.73 -14.52
CA PHE A 338 2.98 -6.95 -13.99
C PHE A 338 3.70 -6.22 -15.10
N LEU A 339 4.12 -5.00 -14.81
CA LEU A 339 4.86 -4.13 -15.71
C LEU A 339 6.28 -3.96 -15.19
N VAL A 340 7.25 -4.29 -16.02
CA VAL A 340 8.67 -4.08 -15.76
C VAL A 340 9.20 -2.97 -16.67
N PHE A 341 9.89 -1.98 -16.09
CA PHE A 341 10.46 -0.86 -16.84
C PHE A 341 11.92 -0.56 -16.42
N GLY A 342 12.65 0.17 -17.26
CA GLY A 342 14.11 0.32 -17.14
C GLY A 342 14.61 1.35 -16.14
N ASP A 343 13.75 2.16 -15.54
CA ASP A 343 14.16 3.24 -14.61
C ASP A 343 14.54 2.71 -13.22
N GLY A 344 14.98 3.63 -12.35
CA GLY A 344 15.13 3.40 -10.92
C GLY A 344 13.82 3.58 -10.16
N HIS A 345 13.90 3.95 -8.86
CA HIS A 345 12.74 4.12 -7.96
C HIS A 345 11.86 5.32 -8.34
N SER A 346 11.08 5.18 -9.43
CA SER A 346 10.33 6.25 -10.08
C SER A 346 8.97 5.78 -10.61
N ILE A 347 8.18 6.70 -11.13
CA ILE A 347 6.94 6.43 -11.86
C ILE A 347 7.08 7.09 -13.25
N PRO A 348 7.69 6.40 -14.24
CA PRO A 348 7.78 6.93 -15.61
C PRO A 348 6.40 7.00 -16.26
N GLY A 349 6.28 7.79 -17.33
CA GLY A 349 5.01 8.01 -18.02
C GLY A 349 4.29 6.72 -18.40
N ILE A 350 5.04 5.70 -18.87
CA ILE A 350 4.47 4.38 -19.21
C ILE A 350 3.86 3.69 -17.99
N SER A 351 4.51 3.76 -16.84
CA SER A 351 4.00 3.17 -15.59
C SER A 351 2.71 3.86 -15.14
N SER A 352 2.65 5.20 -15.26
CA SER A 352 1.45 5.97 -14.97
C SER A 352 0.30 5.64 -15.93
N ALA A 353 0.57 5.62 -17.24
CA ALA A 353 -0.44 5.29 -18.26
C ALA A 353 -1.02 3.88 -18.07
N CYS A 354 -0.18 2.88 -17.80
CA CYS A 354 -0.63 1.52 -17.52
C CYS A 354 -1.51 1.46 -16.25
N MET A 355 -1.15 2.18 -15.20
CA MET A 355 -1.98 2.25 -13.98
C MET A 355 -3.36 2.82 -14.28
N LEU A 356 -3.42 3.94 -15.00
CA LEU A 356 -4.69 4.58 -15.36
C LEU A 356 -5.56 3.67 -16.23
N ALA A 357 -4.98 3.02 -17.23
CA ALA A 357 -5.69 2.07 -18.08
C ALA A 357 -6.21 0.84 -17.30
N TRP A 358 -5.39 0.31 -16.37
CA TRP A 358 -5.78 -0.79 -15.49
C TRP A 358 -6.97 -0.43 -14.60
N MET A 359 -6.91 0.74 -13.95
CA MET A 359 -8.02 1.23 -13.12
C MET A 359 -9.30 1.43 -13.95
N ASP A 360 -9.20 2.01 -15.15
CA ASP A 360 -10.36 2.18 -16.02
C ASP A 360 -10.98 0.84 -16.40
N ARG A 361 -10.19 -0.13 -16.84
CA ARG A 361 -10.66 -1.46 -17.21
C ARG A 361 -11.50 -2.09 -16.09
N TRP A 362 -11.00 -2.05 -14.87
CA TRP A 362 -11.59 -2.82 -13.78
C TRP A 362 -12.59 -2.05 -12.89
N LEU A 363 -12.53 -0.72 -12.90
CA LEU A 363 -13.43 0.10 -12.08
C LEU A 363 -14.48 0.86 -12.89
N LYS A 364 -14.29 1.02 -14.22
CA LYS A 364 -15.26 1.68 -15.10
C LYS A 364 -15.92 0.72 -16.08
N HIS A 365 -15.19 -0.24 -16.61
CA HIS A 365 -15.59 -1.13 -17.69
C HIS A 365 -15.87 -2.57 -17.25
N ASP A 366 -15.91 -2.85 -15.96
CA ASP A 366 -16.22 -4.16 -15.37
C ASP A 366 -15.39 -5.31 -15.94
N GLY A 367 -14.12 -5.03 -16.26
CA GLY A 367 -13.17 -6.01 -16.80
C GLY A 367 -13.21 -6.20 -18.31
N SER A 368 -14.16 -5.61 -19.02
CA SER A 368 -14.18 -5.65 -20.49
C SER A 368 -12.91 -5.03 -21.08
N PRO A 369 -12.35 -5.58 -22.15
CA PRO A 369 -11.25 -4.95 -22.88
C PRO A 369 -11.63 -3.52 -23.27
N TYR A 370 -10.66 -2.62 -23.17
CA TYR A 370 -10.82 -1.27 -23.70
C TYR A 370 -10.90 -1.39 -25.22
N GLU A 371 -12.08 -1.14 -25.81
CA GLU A 371 -12.16 -0.95 -27.25
C GLU A 371 -11.53 0.42 -27.53
N ASP A 372 -10.32 0.42 -28.11
CA ASP A 372 -9.73 1.62 -28.65
C ASP A 372 -10.69 2.18 -29.71
N SER A 373 -11.40 3.24 -29.36
CA SER A 373 -12.03 4.10 -30.36
C SER A 373 -10.90 4.77 -31.15
N VAL A 374 -10.48 4.12 -32.21
CA VAL A 374 -9.58 4.67 -33.22
C VAL A 374 -10.21 5.90 -33.88
#